data_76bb6758c14306b26c4df824d4025cce
#
_entry.id   76bb6758c14306b26c4df824d4025cce
#
_cell.length_a   1.000
_cell.length_b   1.000
_cell.length_c   1.000
_cell.angle_alpha   90.00
_cell.angle_beta   90.00
_cell.angle_gamma   90.00
#
_symmetry.space_group_name_H-M   'P 1'
#
loop_
_entity.id
_entity.type
_entity.pdbx_description
1 polymer ?
#
loop_
_entity_poly.entity_id
_entity_poly.type
_entity_poly.pdbx_seq_one_letter_code
_entity_poly.pdbx_strand_id
1 'polypeptide(L)'
;MTDKRKPTYDLEAFKAAFSSPANLRATGTAIRSAAQLGYGAVEIVGILQTMERTHFYKSMTSYGDHRIWQDVYHVPSSDGLLYVKFTADVVTEFLLLSFKEKDND
;
A
#
# COMPACT_ATOMS: atom_id res chain seq x y z
N MET A 1 -8.67 13.57 11.61
CA MET A 1 -8.23 12.87 10.39
C MET A 1 -9.08 13.34 9.22
N THR A 2 -8.44 13.62 8.09
CA THR A 2 -9.10 14.10 6.87
C THR A 2 -8.91 13.06 5.78
N ASP A 3 -9.92 12.84 4.93
CA ASP A 3 -9.75 11.99 3.76
C ASP A 3 -10.32 12.66 2.51
N LYS A 4 -9.91 12.15 1.35
CA LYS A 4 -10.37 12.65 0.06
C LYS A 4 -10.41 11.50 -0.94
N ARG A 5 -11.14 11.69 -2.03
CA ARG A 5 -11.37 10.67 -3.06
C ARG A 5 -10.43 10.81 -4.26
N LYS A 6 -9.31 11.51 -4.07
CA LYS A 6 -8.31 11.72 -5.11
C LYS A 6 -6.95 11.26 -4.57
N PRO A 7 -6.16 10.48 -5.35
CA PRO A 7 -4.84 10.06 -4.90
C PRO A 7 -3.94 11.25 -4.63
N THR A 8 -3.12 11.14 -3.60
CA THR A 8 -2.07 12.10 -3.31
C THR A 8 -0.83 11.78 -4.13
N TYR A 9 -0.55 10.50 -4.35
CA TYR A 9 0.69 10.05 -4.96
C TYR A 9 0.44 9.40 -6.31
N ASP A 10 1.45 9.49 -7.19
CA ASP A 10 1.42 8.85 -8.49
C ASP A 10 1.59 7.34 -8.31
N LEU A 11 0.57 6.58 -8.70
CA LEU A 11 0.59 5.12 -8.57
C LEU A 11 1.72 4.49 -9.37
N GLU A 12 1.97 4.99 -10.60
CA GLU A 12 3.02 4.39 -11.43
C GLU A 12 4.40 4.64 -10.83
N ALA A 13 4.61 5.78 -10.18
CA ALA A 13 5.86 6.04 -9.47
C ALA A 13 6.03 5.08 -8.29
N PHE A 14 4.95 4.81 -7.55
CA PHE A 14 4.97 3.85 -6.45
C PHE A 14 5.31 2.45 -6.96
N LYS A 15 4.65 2.02 -8.03
CA LYS A 15 4.90 0.69 -8.61
C LYS A 15 6.35 0.57 -9.11
N ALA A 16 6.86 1.62 -9.72
CA ALA A 16 8.24 1.62 -10.22
C ALA A 16 9.26 1.54 -9.08
N ALA A 17 8.98 2.23 -7.96
CA ALA A 17 9.87 2.21 -6.80
C ALA A 17 9.97 0.80 -6.19
N PHE A 18 8.90 0.02 -6.27
CA PHE A 18 8.84 -1.33 -5.71
C PHE A 18 8.74 -2.39 -6.82
N SER A 19 9.57 -2.25 -7.84
CA SER A 19 9.55 -3.14 -9.00
C SER A 19 10.26 -4.47 -8.76
N SER A 20 10.99 -4.60 -7.63
CA SER A 20 11.65 -5.87 -7.29
C SER A 20 11.60 -6.06 -5.77
N PRO A 21 11.67 -7.33 -5.30
CA PRO A 21 11.65 -7.61 -3.86
C PRO A 21 12.79 -6.92 -3.10
N ALA A 22 13.94 -6.73 -3.73
CA ALA A 22 15.08 -6.07 -3.09
C ALA A 22 14.80 -4.60 -2.78
N ASN A 23 13.87 -3.98 -3.51
CA ASN A 23 13.53 -2.57 -3.34
C ASN A 23 12.34 -2.34 -2.43
N LEU A 24 11.74 -3.41 -1.91
CA LEU A 24 10.55 -3.29 -1.05
C LEU A 24 10.92 -2.58 0.26
N ARG A 25 10.14 -1.54 0.57
CA ARG A 25 10.24 -0.82 1.83
C ARG A 25 8.87 -0.84 2.50
N ALA A 26 8.79 -1.55 3.62
CA ALA A 26 7.53 -1.80 4.30
C ALA A 26 7.73 -1.78 5.80
N THR A 27 6.68 -1.39 6.52
CA THR A 27 6.71 -1.46 7.98
C THR A 27 6.66 -2.91 8.44
N GLY A 28 7.11 -3.15 9.69
CA GLY A 28 7.01 -4.47 10.29
C GLY A 28 5.56 -4.97 10.33
N THR A 29 4.61 -4.06 10.57
CA THR A 29 3.19 -4.40 10.57
C THR A 29 2.75 -4.91 9.20
N ALA A 30 3.13 -4.23 8.12
CA ALA A 30 2.79 -4.66 6.76
C ALA A 30 3.39 -6.04 6.46
N ILE A 31 4.64 -6.24 6.82
CA ILE A 31 5.33 -7.52 6.58
C ILE A 31 4.65 -8.66 7.35
N ARG A 32 4.34 -8.44 8.62
CA ARG A 32 3.70 -9.48 9.44
C ARG A 32 2.30 -9.82 8.95
N SER A 33 1.51 -8.81 8.60
CA SER A 33 0.15 -9.04 8.08
C SER A 33 0.20 -9.80 6.76
N ALA A 34 1.13 -9.45 5.88
CA ALA A 34 1.30 -10.15 4.61
C ALA A 34 1.71 -11.61 4.85
N ALA A 35 2.62 -11.84 5.80
CA ALA A 35 3.07 -13.20 6.13
C ALA A 35 1.93 -14.08 6.62
N GLN A 36 0.96 -13.51 7.33
CA GLN A 36 -0.22 -14.25 7.78
C GLN A 36 -1.07 -14.75 6.61
N LEU A 37 -0.98 -14.08 5.45
CA LEU A 37 -1.67 -14.51 4.23
C LEU A 37 -0.78 -15.43 3.38
N GLY A 38 0.44 -15.70 3.82
CA GLY A 38 1.38 -16.51 3.07
C GLY A 38 2.20 -15.71 2.05
N TYR A 39 2.26 -14.39 2.18
CA TYR A 39 2.94 -13.52 1.23
C TYR A 39 4.31 -13.10 1.78
N GLY A 40 5.37 -13.46 1.07
CA GLY A 40 6.70 -12.93 1.27
C GLY A 40 6.95 -11.72 0.37
N ALA A 41 8.19 -11.25 0.32
CA ALA A 41 8.54 -10.05 -0.46
C ALA A 41 8.20 -10.21 -1.95
N VAL A 42 8.45 -11.38 -2.52
CA VAL A 42 8.16 -11.64 -3.95
C VAL A 42 6.67 -11.50 -4.22
N GLU A 43 5.84 -12.11 -3.36
CA GLU A 43 4.39 -12.08 -3.53
C GLU A 43 3.82 -10.69 -3.31
N ILE A 44 4.35 -9.96 -2.30
CA ILE A 44 3.93 -8.57 -2.06
C ILE A 44 4.19 -7.73 -3.30
N VAL A 45 5.41 -7.77 -3.81
CA VAL A 45 5.77 -7.00 -5.00
C VAL A 45 4.89 -7.39 -6.18
N GLY A 46 4.62 -8.69 -6.35
CA GLY A 46 3.72 -9.16 -7.41
C GLY A 46 2.35 -8.50 -7.34
N ILE A 47 1.77 -8.41 -6.15
CA ILE A 47 0.48 -7.74 -5.96
C ILE A 47 0.60 -6.25 -6.25
N LEU A 48 1.65 -5.58 -5.75
CA LEU A 48 1.81 -4.15 -5.99
C LEU A 48 1.89 -3.82 -7.48
N GLN A 49 2.49 -4.71 -8.28
CA GLN A 49 2.60 -4.50 -9.72
C GLN A 49 1.25 -4.67 -10.44
N THR A 50 0.28 -5.34 -9.83
CA THR A 50 -1.06 -5.47 -10.42
C THR A 50 -1.98 -4.29 -10.11
N MET A 51 -1.57 -3.37 -9.23
CA MET A 51 -2.42 -2.27 -8.81
C MET A 51 -2.77 -1.36 -9.98
N GLU A 52 -4.03 -0.91 -10.00
CA GLU A 52 -4.55 -0.01 -11.02
C GLU A 52 -5.26 1.16 -10.35
N ARG A 53 -5.36 2.27 -11.07
CA ARG A 53 -6.03 3.46 -10.56
C ARG A 53 -7.46 3.18 -10.14
N THR A 54 -8.13 2.24 -10.80
CA THR A 54 -9.50 1.85 -10.47
C THR A 54 -9.62 1.16 -9.12
N HIS A 55 -8.52 0.65 -8.56
CA HIS A 55 -8.53 0.03 -7.23
C HIS A 55 -8.47 1.07 -6.11
N PHE A 56 -8.28 2.34 -6.44
CA PHE A 56 -8.15 3.41 -5.44
C PHE A 56 -9.41 3.52 -4.58
N TYR A 57 -9.22 3.58 -3.26
CA TYR A 57 -10.32 3.73 -2.31
C TYR A 57 -10.38 5.16 -1.78
N LYS A 58 -9.31 5.62 -1.14
CA LYS A 58 -9.25 6.99 -0.61
C LYS A 58 -7.82 7.38 -0.28
N SER A 59 -7.60 8.68 -0.14
CA SER A 59 -6.39 9.21 0.47
C SER A 59 -6.78 9.83 1.81
N MET A 60 -5.99 9.58 2.86
CA MET A 60 -6.31 10.03 4.21
C MET A 60 -5.06 10.56 4.88
N THR A 61 -5.23 11.49 5.82
CA THR A 61 -4.09 11.98 6.58
C THR A 61 -3.72 10.99 7.68
N SER A 62 -2.45 10.97 8.04
CA SER A 62 -1.96 10.17 9.14
C SER A 62 -2.61 10.61 10.45
N TYR A 63 -2.87 9.64 11.33
CA TYR A 63 -3.49 9.91 12.62
C TYR A 63 -2.61 10.83 13.48
N GLY A 64 -1.30 10.64 13.47
CA GLY A 64 -0.38 11.41 14.28
C GLY A 64 0.10 12.72 13.65
N ASP A 65 -0.07 12.88 12.33
CA ASP A 65 0.37 14.08 11.62
C ASP A 65 -0.53 14.31 10.42
N HIS A 66 -1.39 15.31 10.50
CA HIS A 66 -2.37 15.60 9.45
C HIS A 66 -1.75 16.24 8.20
N ARG A 67 -0.43 16.43 8.17
CA ARG A 67 0.29 16.89 6.97
C ARG A 67 0.77 15.70 6.12
N ILE A 68 0.71 14.48 6.66
CA ILE A 68 1.17 13.28 5.96
C ILE A 68 -0.04 12.57 5.38
N TRP A 69 -0.06 12.43 4.04
CA TRP A 69 -1.12 11.74 3.33
C TRP A 69 -0.74 10.28 3.10
N GLN A 70 -1.74 9.43 3.14
CA GLN A 70 -1.60 7.99 2.91
C GLN A 70 -2.65 7.60 1.87
N ASP A 71 -2.21 6.94 0.80
CA ASP A 71 -3.12 6.46 -0.22
C ASP A 71 -3.50 5.01 0.07
N VAL A 72 -4.80 4.71 -0.05
CA VAL A 72 -5.37 3.39 0.23
C VAL A 72 -5.98 2.84 -1.05
N TYR A 73 -5.60 1.60 -1.38
CA TYR A 73 -6.14 0.86 -2.52
C TYR A 73 -6.74 -0.46 -2.04
N HIS A 74 -7.83 -0.88 -2.68
CA HIS A 74 -8.39 -2.22 -2.49
C HIS A 74 -8.04 -3.04 -3.72
N VAL A 75 -7.13 -3.99 -3.57
CA VAL A 75 -6.50 -4.69 -4.69
C VAL A 75 -6.99 -6.13 -4.76
N PRO A 76 -7.61 -6.54 -5.88
CA PRO A 76 -8.05 -7.93 -6.02
C PRO A 76 -6.89 -8.91 -6.01
N SER A 77 -7.09 -10.05 -5.36
CA SER A 77 -6.13 -11.15 -5.34
C SER A 77 -6.87 -12.47 -5.25
N SER A 78 -6.14 -13.58 -5.33
CA SER A 78 -6.71 -14.91 -5.12
C SER A 78 -7.23 -15.10 -3.70
N ASP A 79 -6.80 -14.27 -2.77
CA ASP A 79 -7.24 -14.31 -1.36
C ASP A 79 -8.31 -13.25 -1.06
N GLY A 80 -8.96 -12.70 -2.10
CA GLY A 80 -9.95 -11.65 -1.95
C GLY A 80 -9.33 -10.27 -2.12
N LEU A 81 -10.05 -9.25 -1.66
CA LEU A 81 -9.55 -7.88 -1.73
C LEU A 81 -8.51 -7.63 -0.64
N LEU A 82 -7.38 -7.06 -1.04
CA LEU A 82 -6.32 -6.71 -0.12
C LEU A 82 -6.35 -5.20 0.15
N TYR A 83 -6.16 -4.85 1.40
CA TYR A 83 -6.05 -3.45 1.84
C TYR A 83 -4.58 -3.05 1.76
N VAL A 84 -4.26 -2.16 0.84
CA VAL A 84 -2.89 -1.70 0.60
C VAL A 84 -2.82 -0.20 0.88
N LYS A 85 -1.96 0.19 1.80
CA LYS A 85 -1.81 1.59 2.19
C LYS A 85 -0.33 1.97 2.13
N PHE A 86 -0.04 3.12 1.52
CA PHE A 86 1.34 3.59 1.43
C PHE A 86 1.41 5.11 1.57
N THR A 87 2.61 5.60 1.87
CA THR A 87 2.90 7.03 1.98
C THR A 87 4.24 7.32 1.31
N ALA A 88 4.53 8.60 1.13
CA ALA A 88 5.87 9.02 0.71
C ALA A 88 6.83 8.91 1.88
N ASP A 89 8.09 8.64 1.57
CA ASP A 89 9.16 8.59 2.56
C ASP A 89 10.34 9.39 2.02
N VAL A 90 10.93 10.20 2.88
CA VAL A 90 12.03 11.09 2.48
C VAL A 90 13.31 10.32 2.12
N VAL A 91 13.46 9.11 2.63
CA VAL A 91 14.66 8.30 2.40
C VAL A 91 14.52 7.41 1.18
N THR A 92 13.35 6.75 1.04
CA THR A 92 13.14 5.70 0.05
C THR A 92 12.02 5.99 -0.93
N GLU A 93 11.60 7.25 -1.06
CA GLU A 93 10.49 7.70 -1.92
C GLU A 93 9.12 7.26 -1.39
N PHE A 94 8.94 5.97 -1.14
CA PHE A 94 7.66 5.42 -0.66
C PHE A 94 7.88 4.39 0.43
N LEU A 95 6.86 4.24 1.26
CA LEU A 95 6.85 3.25 2.34
C LEU A 95 5.48 2.56 2.36
N LEU A 96 5.48 1.24 2.28
CA LEU A 96 4.27 0.44 2.39
C LEU A 96 3.90 0.32 3.87
N LEU A 97 2.73 0.84 4.23
CA LEU A 97 2.27 0.90 5.62
C LEU A 97 1.38 -0.26 6.00
N SER A 98 0.55 -0.75 5.08
CA SER A 98 -0.39 -1.84 5.35
C SER A 98 -0.49 -2.74 4.14
N PHE A 99 -0.56 -4.04 4.39
CA PHE A 99 -0.78 -5.05 3.38
C PHE A 99 -1.48 -6.21 4.08
N LYS A 100 -2.80 -6.26 3.95
CA LYS A 100 -3.61 -7.24 4.69
C LYS A 100 -4.91 -7.47 3.96
N GLU A 101 -5.65 -8.50 4.38
CA GLU A 101 -6.99 -8.73 3.86
C GLU A 101 -7.89 -7.55 4.24
N LYS A 102 -8.70 -7.11 3.27
CA LYS A 102 -9.65 -6.04 3.53
C LYS A 102 -10.78 -6.57 4.42
N ASP A 103 -11.07 -5.84 5.49
CA ASP A 103 -12.18 -6.18 6.37
C ASP A 103 -13.50 -6.03 5.63
N ASN A 104 -14.48 -6.88 5.98
CA ASN A 104 -15.79 -6.89 5.34
C ASN A 104 -16.82 -6.01 6.05
N ASP A 105 -16.40 -5.16 6.94
CA ASP A 105 -17.29 -4.30 7.71
C ASP A 105 -17.74 -3.10 6.93
#